data_89f49fe77f26181baa34e85edfacc3f1
#
_entry.id   89f49fe77f26181baa34e85edfacc3f1
#
_cell.length_a   1.000
_cell.length_b   1.000
_cell.length_c   1.000
_cell.angle_alpha   90.00
_cell.angle_beta   90.00
_cell.angle_gamma   90.00
#
_symmetry.space_group_name_H-M   'P 1'
#
loop_
_entity.id
_entity.type
_entity.pdbx_description
1 polymer ?
#
loop_
_entity_poly.entity_id
_entity_poly.type
_entity_poly.pdbx_seq_one_letter_code
_entity_poly.pdbx_strand_id
1 'polypeptide(L)'
;MRTPLLAGLLCLSIAGAAVAAGLSLKHEMKSVVEPASNALFAVGGEVDPANGPDAAKVPEARWREGLKAAQALTAVAADLNGAQQKPEAEWTQAAGDFARLAAAAETAGRAKDGAGFSTAANALADTCTACHTKYKPKT
;
A
#
# COMPACT_ATOMS: atom_id res chain seq x y z
N MET A 1 -49.05 36.87 31.55
CA MET A 1 -48.75 36.64 30.15
C MET A 1 -47.29 36.94 29.91
N ARG A 2 -46.43 35.95 29.91
CA ARG A 2 -44.98 36.08 29.60
C ARG A 2 -44.59 34.92 28.71
N THR A 3 -44.37 35.21 27.45
CA THR A 3 -43.85 34.30 26.43
C THR A 3 -42.34 34.16 26.54
N PRO A 4 -41.74 32.95 26.59
CA PRO A 4 -40.30 32.78 26.45
C PRO A 4 -39.95 32.63 24.98
N LEU A 5 -38.99 33.46 24.55
CA LEU A 5 -38.28 33.38 23.28
C LEU A 5 -37.35 32.17 23.29
N LEU A 6 -37.62 31.20 22.44
CA LEU A 6 -36.71 30.09 22.11
C LEU A 6 -35.65 30.60 21.15
N ALA A 7 -34.44 30.79 21.63
CA ALA A 7 -33.27 31.02 20.80
C ALA A 7 -32.77 29.70 20.22
N GLY A 8 -33.03 29.49 18.94
CA GLY A 8 -32.51 28.35 18.18
C GLY A 8 -31.02 28.54 17.92
N LEU A 9 -30.20 27.68 18.50
CA LEU A 9 -28.77 27.59 18.23
C LEU A 9 -28.57 26.78 16.94
N LEU A 10 -28.30 27.48 15.85
CA LEU A 10 -27.97 26.88 14.56
C LEU A 10 -26.49 26.43 14.59
N CYS A 11 -26.23 25.18 14.91
CA CYS A 11 -24.90 24.58 14.77
C CYS A 11 -24.55 24.40 13.28
N LEU A 12 -23.79 25.33 12.74
CA LEU A 12 -23.21 25.24 11.40
C LEU A 12 -22.06 24.23 11.46
N SER A 13 -22.33 22.97 11.13
CA SER A 13 -21.31 21.94 10.93
C SER A 13 -20.59 22.24 9.61
N ILE A 14 -19.43 22.90 9.69
CA ILE A 14 -18.51 23.00 8.56
C ILE A 14 -17.86 21.64 8.43
N ALA A 15 -18.41 20.78 7.57
CA ALA A 15 -17.72 19.61 7.08
C ALA A 15 -16.56 20.09 6.20
N GLY A 16 -15.39 20.26 6.80
CA GLY A 16 -14.16 20.48 6.08
C GLY A 16 -13.84 19.23 5.25
N ALA A 17 -14.20 19.24 3.96
CA ALA A 17 -13.63 18.32 3.01
C ALA A 17 -12.15 18.66 2.90
N ALA A 18 -11.31 17.92 3.64
CA ALA A 18 -9.88 17.89 3.39
C ALA A 18 -9.71 17.27 1.99
N VAL A 19 -9.59 18.14 0.98
CA VAL A 19 -9.05 17.76 -0.32
C VAL A 19 -7.58 17.45 -0.03
N ALA A 20 -7.27 16.19 0.22
CA ALA A 20 -5.92 15.70 0.16
C ALA A 20 -5.47 15.94 -1.29
N ALA A 21 -4.65 16.97 -1.51
CA ALA A 21 -3.97 17.16 -2.78
C ALA A 21 -3.11 15.91 -2.97
N GLY A 22 -3.57 14.99 -3.82
CA GLY A 22 -2.87 13.75 -4.13
C GLY A 22 -1.46 14.10 -4.56
N LEU A 23 -0.47 13.49 -3.95
CA LEU A 23 0.91 13.58 -4.38
C LEU A 23 0.98 13.13 -5.85
N SER A 24 1.86 13.71 -6.66
CA SER A 24 2.03 13.21 -8.02
C SER A 24 2.49 11.75 -7.97
N LEU A 25 1.99 10.91 -8.87
CA LEU A 25 2.36 9.49 -8.98
C LEU A 25 3.89 9.28 -8.90
N LYS A 26 4.67 10.15 -9.55
CA LYS A 26 6.14 10.10 -9.49
C LYS A 26 6.67 10.31 -8.07
N HIS A 27 6.06 11.21 -7.31
CA HIS A 27 6.45 11.47 -5.92
C HIS A 27 6.12 10.26 -5.03
N GLU A 28 4.92 9.71 -5.17
CA GLU A 28 4.51 8.50 -4.43
C GLU A 28 5.42 7.31 -4.73
N MET A 29 5.73 7.07 -6.01
CA MET A 29 6.68 6.03 -6.39
C MET A 29 8.02 6.18 -5.71
N LYS A 30 8.56 7.41 -5.60
CA LYS A 30 9.88 7.65 -5.00
C LYS A 30 9.87 7.70 -3.49
N SER A 31 8.84 8.29 -2.89
CA SER A 31 8.84 8.58 -1.44
C SER A 31 8.16 7.49 -0.60
N VAL A 32 7.29 6.69 -1.20
CA VAL A 32 6.54 5.65 -0.49
C VAL A 32 6.79 4.27 -1.09
N VAL A 33 6.48 4.10 -2.39
CA VAL A 33 6.49 2.76 -3.01
C VAL A 33 7.91 2.18 -3.05
N GLU A 34 8.89 2.93 -3.53
CA GLU A 34 10.28 2.46 -3.64
C GLU A 34 10.87 2.01 -2.29
N PRO A 35 10.88 2.82 -1.22
CA PRO A 35 11.44 2.38 0.05
C PRO A 35 10.64 1.24 0.70
N ALA A 36 9.32 1.26 0.59
CA ALA A 36 8.48 0.19 1.12
C ALA A 36 8.69 -1.14 0.35
N SER A 37 8.79 -1.09 -0.98
CA SER A 37 9.06 -2.28 -1.79
C SER A 37 10.43 -2.87 -1.48
N ASN A 38 11.47 -2.04 -1.35
CA ASN A 38 12.80 -2.50 -0.99
C ASN A 38 12.81 -3.23 0.36
N ALA A 39 12.15 -2.66 1.37
CA ALA A 39 12.03 -3.30 2.69
C ALA A 39 11.22 -4.61 2.62
N LEU A 40 10.10 -4.61 1.88
CA LEU A 40 9.27 -5.79 1.70
C LEU A 40 10.04 -6.93 1.04
N PHE A 41 10.77 -6.65 -0.04
CA PHE A 41 11.54 -7.67 -0.78
C PHE A 41 12.70 -8.20 0.04
N ALA A 42 13.40 -7.34 0.79
CA ALA A 42 14.46 -7.76 1.68
C ALA A 42 13.95 -8.74 2.76
N VAL A 43 12.87 -8.39 3.44
CA VAL A 43 12.26 -9.27 4.45
C VAL A 43 11.67 -10.52 3.80
N GLY A 44 11.04 -10.40 2.62
CA GLY A 44 10.50 -11.52 1.86
C GLY A 44 11.56 -12.59 1.56
N GLY A 45 12.77 -12.16 1.18
CA GLY A 45 13.90 -13.08 0.99
C GLY A 45 14.39 -13.73 2.29
N GLU A 46 14.41 -12.97 3.40
CA GLU A 46 14.86 -13.49 4.70
C GLU A 46 13.91 -14.55 5.29
N VAL A 47 12.60 -14.37 5.09
CA VAL A 47 11.57 -15.27 5.63
C VAL A 47 11.19 -16.42 4.70
N ASP A 48 11.78 -16.47 3.50
CA ASP A 48 11.49 -17.50 2.51
C ASP A 48 12.00 -18.88 2.98
N PRO A 49 11.11 -19.87 3.18
CA PRO A 49 11.53 -21.21 3.59
C PRO A 49 12.49 -21.88 2.61
N ALA A 50 12.49 -21.49 1.32
CA ALA A 50 13.42 -22.00 0.34
C ALA A 50 14.89 -21.65 0.62
N ASN A 51 15.11 -20.58 1.41
CA ASN A 51 16.45 -20.15 1.85
C ASN A 51 16.98 -20.92 3.08
N GLY A 52 16.26 -21.95 3.52
CA GLY A 52 16.71 -22.88 4.53
C GLY A 52 16.20 -22.57 5.96
N PRO A 53 16.74 -23.26 6.99
CA PRO A 53 16.19 -23.25 8.34
C PRO A 53 16.33 -21.90 9.08
N ASP A 54 17.14 -20.98 8.58
CA ASP A 54 17.32 -19.66 9.20
C ASP A 54 16.14 -18.73 8.92
N ALA A 55 15.35 -18.99 7.87
CA ALA A 55 14.11 -18.28 7.61
C ALA A 55 13.12 -18.34 8.80
N ALA A 56 13.08 -19.48 9.53
CA ALA A 56 12.25 -19.62 10.72
C ALA A 56 12.77 -18.84 11.95
N LYS A 57 13.99 -18.30 11.88
CA LYS A 57 14.66 -17.61 13.00
C LYS A 57 14.71 -16.09 12.79
N VAL A 58 14.02 -15.58 11.78
CA VAL A 58 14.01 -14.15 11.47
C VAL A 58 13.51 -13.34 12.68
N PRO A 59 14.28 -12.33 13.13
CA PRO A 59 13.96 -11.56 14.33
C PRO A 59 12.64 -10.81 14.21
N GLU A 60 11.96 -10.62 15.34
CA GLU A 60 10.71 -9.85 15.44
C GLU A 60 10.80 -8.45 14.82
N ALA A 61 11.96 -7.81 14.93
CA ALA A 61 12.19 -6.49 14.34
C ALA A 61 12.07 -6.50 12.80
N ARG A 62 12.53 -7.57 12.15
CA ARG A 62 12.41 -7.74 10.70
C ARG A 62 10.96 -7.99 10.28
N TRP A 63 10.23 -8.82 11.03
CA TRP A 63 8.80 -9.01 10.80
C TRP A 63 8.02 -7.71 10.90
N ARG A 64 8.31 -6.87 11.91
CA ARG A 64 7.68 -5.53 12.02
C ARG A 64 8.02 -4.62 10.85
N GLU A 65 9.26 -4.67 10.37
CA GLU A 65 9.69 -3.90 9.20
C GLU A 65 8.94 -4.33 7.94
N GLY A 66 8.89 -5.63 7.65
CA GLY A 66 8.15 -6.18 6.53
C GLY A 66 6.65 -5.87 6.59
N LEU A 67 6.04 -6.02 7.77
CA LEU A 67 4.63 -5.66 7.98
C LEU A 67 4.37 -4.17 7.74
N LYS A 68 5.23 -3.29 8.27
CA LYS A 68 5.13 -1.84 8.03
C LYS A 68 5.24 -1.51 6.55
N ALA A 69 6.15 -2.18 5.85
CA ALA A 69 6.32 -2.02 4.41
C ALA A 69 5.06 -2.45 3.63
N ALA A 70 4.50 -3.62 3.95
CA ALA A 70 3.27 -4.10 3.34
C ALA A 70 2.09 -3.14 3.59
N GLN A 71 1.96 -2.61 4.80
CA GLN A 71 0.94 -1.62 5.16
C GLN A 71 1.08 -0.32 4.37
N ALA A 72 2.30 0.18 4.17
CA ALA A 72 2.55 1.36 3.35
C ALA A 72 2.14 1.14 1.89
N LEU A 73 2.44 -0.05 1.33
CA LEU A 73 2.02 -0.41 -0.03
C LEU A 73 0.50 -0.58 -0.14
N THR A 74 -0.14 -1.16 0.86
CA THR A 74 -1.61 -1.26 0.91
C THR A 74 -2.26 0.13 0.95
N ALA A 75 -1.71 1.06 1.73
CA ALA A 75 -2.24 2.41 1.85
C ALA A 75 -2.17 3.19 0.53
N VAL A 76 -1.06 3.07 -0.22
CA VAL A 76 -0.88 3.79 -1.48
C VAL A 76 -1.64 3.17 -2.66
N ALA A 77 -2.14 1.95 -2.51
CA ALA A 77 -2.82 1.23 -3.58
C ALA A 77 -4.06 1.94 -4.13
N ALA A 78 -4.80 2.66 -3.26
CA ALA A 78 -5.96 3.45 -3.67
C ALA A 78 -5.56 4.61 -4.59
N ASP A 79 -4.44 5.26 -4.29
CA ASP A 79 -3.92 6.39 -5.07
C ASP A 79 -3.44 5.91 -6.44
N LEU A 80 -2.82 4.74 -6.54
CA LEU A 80 -2.45 4.13 -7.81
C LEU A 80 -3.66 3.84 -8.70
N ASN A 81 -4.77 3.36 -8.13
CA ASN A 81 -6.02 3.15 -8.87
C ASN A 81 -6.60 4.46 -9.41
N GLY A 82 -6.49 5.55 -8.66
CA GLY A 82 -6.97 6.88 -9.02
C GLY A 82 -6.00 7.73 -9.85
N ALA A 83 -4.77 7.28 -10.05
CA ALA A 83 -3.69 8.09 -10.64
C ALA A 83 -3.91 8.48 -12.11
N GLN A 84 -4.79 7.79 -12.83
CA GLN A 84 -5.16 8.12 -14.20
C GLN A 84 -6.62 8.55 -14.28
N GLN A 85 -6.88 9.69 -14.95
CA GLN A 85 -8.25 10.19 -15.16
C GLN A 85 -9.09 9.26 -16.06
N LYS A 86 -8.46 8.56 -16.99
CA LYS A 86 -9.06 7.55 -17.86
C LYS A 86 -8.14 6.34 -17.92
N PRO A 87 -8.17 5.48 -16.91
CA PRO A 87 -7.27 4.35 -16.84
C PRO A 87 -7.60 3.33 -17.95
N GLU A 88 -6.57 2.87 -18.65
CA GLU A 88 -6.68 1.70 -19.52
C GLU A 88 -6.98 0.45 -18.71
N ALA A 89 -7.61 -0.57 -19.34
CA ALA A 89 -7.95 -1.81 -18.67
C ALA A 89 -6.72 -2.49 -18.03
N GLU A 90 -5.59 -2.46 -18.70
CA GLU A 90 -4.33 -3.03 -18.18
C GLU A 90 -3.77 -2.25 -16.99
N TRP A 91 -3.93 -0.90 -16.96
CA TRP A 91 -3.59 -0.12 -15.77
C TRP A 91 -4.45 -0.54 -14.58
N THR A 92 -5.77 -0.61 -14.80
CA THR A 92 -6.73 -1.00 -13.75
C THR A 92 -6.42 -2.39 -13.22
N GLN A 93 -6.07 -3.34 -14.09
CA GLN A 93 -5.67 -4.67 -13.70
C GLN A 93 -4.37 -4.64 -12.87
N ALA A 94 -3.32 -3.97 -13.35
CA ALA A 94 -2.04 -3.91 -12.66
C ALA A 94 -2.16 -3.24 -11.28
N ALA A 95 -2.93 -2.15 -11.17
CA ALA A 95 -3.19 -1.48 -9.91
C ALA A 95 -4.03 -2.35 -8.95
N GLY A 96 -4.99 -3.11 -9.48
CA GLY A 96 -5.76 -4.09 -8.72
C GLY A 96 -4.91 -5.24 -8.21
N ASP A 97 -4.03 -5.78 -9.04
CA ASP A 97 -3.09 -6.84 -8.65
C ASP A 97 -2.10 -6.34 -7.58
N PHE A 98 -1.57 -5.12 -7.74
CA PHE A 98 -0.74 -4.49 -6.73
C PHE A 98 -1.47 -4.40 -5.38
N ALA A 99 -2.71 -3.89 -5.36
CA ALA A 99 -3.51 -3.76 -4.15
C ALA A 99 -3.75 -5.13 -3.47
N ARG A 100 -4.13 -6.13 -4.24
CA ARG A 100 -4.38 -7.50 -3.76
C ARG A 100 -3.12 -8.13 -3.17
N LEU A 101 -1.98 -7.98 -3.82
CA LEU A 101 -0.71 -8.56 -3.38
C LEU A 101 -0.13 -7.84 -2.17
N ALA A 102 -0.25 -6.51 -2.09
CA ALA A 102 0.12 -5.75 -0.89
C ALA A 102 -0.70 -6.20 0.33
N ALA A 103 -2.01 -6.36 0.18
CA ALA A 103 -2.88 -6.87 1.23
C ALA A 103 -2.56 -8.33 1.63
N ALA A 104 -2.18 -9.17 0.66
CA ALA A 104 -1.73 -10.54 0.94
C ALA A 104 -0.43 -10.55 1.76
N ALA A 105 0.55 -9.72 1.40
CA ALA A 105 1.78 -9.56 2.17
C ALA A 105 1.50 -9.03 3.59
N GLU A 106 0.60 -8.06 3.74
CA GLU A 106 0.19 -7.56 5.06
C GLU A 106 -0.43 -8.66 5.91
N THR A 107 -1.32 -9.47 5.34
CA THR A 107 -1.97 -10.60 6.04
C THR A 107 -0.94 -11.64 6.48
N ALA A 108 -0.05 -12.05 5.57
CA ALA A 108 1.01 -13.00 5.87
C ALA A 108 2.00 -12.44 6.92
N GLY A 109 2.35 -11.16 6.84
CA GLY A 109 3.20 -10.48 7.82
C GLY A 109 2.60 -10.45 9.23
N ARG A 110 1.30 -10.22 9.36
CA ARG A 110 0.58 -10.29 10.65
C ARG A 110 0.59 -11.70 11.23
N ALA A 111 0.45 -12.71 10.38
CA ALA A 111 0.48 -14.11 10.77
C ALA A 111 1.89 -14.67 10.94
N LYS A 112 2.93 -13.94 10.57
CA LYS A 112 4.33 -14.40 10.44
C LYS A 112 4.44 -15.65 9.56
N ASP A 113 3.62 -15.71 8.52
CA ASP A 113 3.68 -16.74 7.49
C ASP A 113 4.78 -16.40 6.49
N GLY A 114 5.95 -17.01 6.64
CA GLY A 114 7.12 -16.74 5.80
C GLY A 114 6.89 -17.12 4.34
N ALA A 115 6.26 -18.26 4.09
CA ALA A 115 5.97 -18.73 2.72
C ALA A 115 4.97 -17.81 2.03
N GLY A 116 3.89 -17.43 2.70
CA GLY A 116 2.90 -16.50 2.19
C GLY A 116 3.46 -15.11 1.95
N PHE A 117 4.30 -14.61 2.86
CA PHE A 117 4.93 -13.30 2.75
C PHE A 117 5.90 -13.24 1.57
N SER A 118 6.80 -14.23 1.43
CA SER A 118 7.74 -14.34 0.32
C SER A 118 7.02 -14.48 -1.03
N THR A 119 5.99 -15.32 -1.10
CA THR A 119 5.18 -15.48 -2.31
C THR A 119 4.54 -14.17 -2.75
N ALA A 120 3.95 -13.42 -1.82
CA ALA A 120 3.34 -12.13 -2.11
C ALA A 120 4.38 -11.07 -2.53
N ALA A 121 5.55 -11.04 -1.88
CA ALA A 121 6.64 -10.14 -2.23
C ALA A 121 7.16 -10.39 -3.65
N ASN A 122 7.40 -11.64 -4.03
CA ASN A 122 7.85 -12.02 -5.36
C ASN A 122 6.81 -11.64 -6.44
N ALA A 123 5.53 -11.94 -6.21
CA ALA A 123 4.47 -11.59 -7.15
C ALA A 123 4.30 -10.06 -7.29
N LEU A 124 4.52 -9.29 -6.22
CA LEU A 124 4.56 -7.83 -6.29
C LEU A 124 5.71 -7.33 -7.17
N ALA A 125 6.90 -7.93 -7.08
CA ALA A 125 8.04 -7.55 -7.92
C ALA A 125 7.72 -7.75 -9.41
N ASP A 126 7.07 -8.84 -9.77
CA ASP A 126 6.61 -9.11 -11.14
C ASP A 126 5.59 -8.07 -11.61
N THR A 127 4.62 -7.72 -10.77
CA THR A 127 3.61 -6.70 -11.05
C THR A 127 4.25 -5.33 -11.26
N CYS A 128 5.22 -4.95 -10.43
CA CYS A 128 5.99 -3.70 -10.59
C CYS A 128 6.71 -3.66 -11.95
N THR A 129 7.36 -4.75 -12.31
CA THR A 129 8.08 -4.88 -13.58
C THR A 129 7.14 -4.76 -14.78
N ALA A 130 6.02 -5.46 -14.77
CA ALA A 130 5.02 -5.43 -15.84
C ALA A 130 4.45 -4.02 -16.05
N CYS A 131 4.05 -3.34 -14.96
CA CYS A 131 3.53 -1.99 -15.00
C CYS A 131 4.59 -0.99 -15.51
N HIS A 132 5.81 -1.04 -14.96
CA HIS A 132 6.89 -0.13 -15.35
C HIS A 132 7.35 -0.31 -16.79
N THR A 133 7.31 -1.51 -17.33
CA THR A 133 7.65 -1.78 -18.74
C THR A 133 6.74 -0.98 -19.67
N LYS A 134 5.47 -0.81 -19.32
CA LYS A 134 4.49 -0.12 -20.14
C LYS A 134 4.38 1.37 -19.83
N TYR A 135 4.35 1.73 -18.55
CA TYR A 135 3.91 3.06 -18.10
C TYR A 135 5.03 3.94 -17.53
N LYS A 136 6.20 3.40 -17.18
CA LYS A 136 7.31 4.23 -16.72
C LYS A 136 7.88 5.04 -17.89
N PRO A 137 7.99 6.37 -17.78
CA PRO A 137 8.61 7.19 -18.83
C PRO A 137 10.01 6.68 -19.16
N LYS A 138 10.29 6.51 -20.44
CA LYS A 138 11.66 6.24 -20.90
C LYS A 138 12.46 7.53 -20.77
N THR A 139 13.49 7.52 -19.94
CA THR A 139 14.45 8.62 -19.79
C THR A 139 15.48 8.55 -20.89
#